data_2026bad368c6cd98d404c2fab5b67ab6
#
_entry.id   2026bad368c6cd98d404c2fab5b67ab6
#
_cell.length_a   1.000
_cell.length_b   1.000
_cell.length_c   1.000
_cell.angle_alpha   90.00
_cell.angle_beta   90.00
_cell.angle_gamma   90.00
#
_symmetry.space_group_name_H-M   'P 1'
#
loop_
_entity.id
_entity.type
_entity.pdbx_description
1 polymer ?
#
loop_
_entity_poly.entity_id
_entity_poly.type
_entity_poly.pdbx_seq_one_letter_code
_entity_poly.pdbx_strand_id
1 'polypeptide(L)'
;MAKLLMAFHMDFDFGDEMLIEEDGRVEEGRFWINQAAYEVVVVPKVVSLFESTVRLLYEYSRQGGKVLWIGDFPEMVEGSREKAEQIEWEKFTDIKQLESYEELPQELENSLDWNIKIKTKEGVEDKDILLMTKKTSEGYLQIVVNNDRKNENAIMVDFPEVGTVWCYQPWTNNMEELDIEISKKERMRFFLELEPAQTVILLVKTWNSDKVKADPTQDNEISSGVSLEIGEHVTFPYKHPHSADPVFAILGPKAEIKRTMENVLILDSCSYYVEDKIYGEETDVWKAQKDIRERLNMRQIYYNGVPQRYFWLGEKNQQDQTPFGLRFRFQVKEDIETTCFAVIEKSEKFIVCLDGEKAKLTNEFFMDHSMKKWELPKLSAGEHVLTIDGLYSHEMELEDIFIIGDFAVDTDRALTKERSTLHFGDWTSQGYYHYPGSIVYKFAVPPKEKEEHRYILDMGKFEATLIELKVNKKSVTYLLKDSARKVDITDYLLDRENTIELCVVGSPRNMFGPFHQTYTGCSRISWEDFRTTGRFYTSDYVLKPYGLMGQITIFMK
;
A
#
# COMPACT_ATOMS: atom_id res chain seq x y z
N MET A 1 -5.54 20.21 -12.24
CA MET A 1 -4.75 21.12 -11.40
C MET A 1 -3.90 20.36 -10.39
N ALA A 2 -4.42 19.74 -9.32
CA ALA A 2 -3.60 19.10 -8.28
C ALA A 2 -2.51 18.14 -8.81
N LYS A 3 -2.87 17.22 -9.71
CA LYS A 3 -1.88 16.31 -10.34
C LYS A 3 -0.78 17.04 -11.10
N LEU A 4 -1.11 18.17 -11.70
CA LEU A 4 -0.15 19.02 -12.41
C LEU A 4 0.81 19.68 -11.43
N LEU A 5 0.30 20.28 -10.34
CA LEU A 5 1.12 20.89 -9.30
C LEU A 5 2.08 19.86 -8.67
N MET A 6 1.60 18.65 -8.36
CA MET A 6 2.43 17.56 -7.86
C MET A 6 3.53 17.16 -8.86
N ALA A 7 3.19 17.08 -10.16
CA ALA A 7 4.14 16.70 -11.22
C ALA A 7 5.22 17.75 -11.47
N PHE A 8 5.02 18.99 -11.04
CA PHE A 8 5.99 20.08 -11.08
C PHE A 8 6.56 20.45 -9.71
N HIS A 9 6.39 19.57 -8.73
CA HIS A 9 6.98 19.65 -7.39
C HIS A 9 6.59 20.92 -6.61
N MET A 10 5.38 21.42 -6.87
CA MET A 10 4.82 22.57 -6.17
C MET A 10 4.04 22.11 -4.95
N ASP A 11 4.45 22.60 -3.79
CA ASP A 11 3.67 22.41 -2.56
C ASP A 11 2.43 23.30 -2.60
N PHE A 12 1.27 22.74 -2.24
CA PHE A 12 -0.01 23.47 -2.23
C PHE A 12 -0.97 22.90 -1.20
N ASP A 13 -1.91 23.72 -0.76
CA ASP A 13 -3.07 23.34 0.03
C ASP A 13 -4.36 23.63 -0.73
N PHE A 14 -5.42 22.87 -0.42
CA PHE A 14 -6.75 23.17 -0.93
C PHE A 14 -7.41 24.21 -0.04
N GLY A 15 -7.84 25.33 -0.63
CA GLY A 15 -8.64 26.35 0.05
C GLY A 15 -10.10 25.89 0.12
N ASP A 16 -10.59 25.59 1.32
CA ASP A 16 -12.01 25.39 1.59
C ASP A 16 -12.66 26.75 1.85
N GLU A 17 -13.75 27.06 1.14
CA GLU A 17 -14.38 28.38 1.23
C GLU A 17 -15.02 28.67 2.60
N MET A 18 -15.44 27.62 3.34
CA MET A 18 -15.94 27.81 4.70
C MET A 18 -14.80 28.20 5.66
N LEU A 19 -13.61 27.59 5.50
CA LEU A 19 -12.43 27.94 6.27
C LEU A 19 -11.88 29.33 5.86
N ILE A 20 -11.96 29.68 4.57
CA ILE A 20 -11.60 31.02 4.07
C ILE A 20 -12.54 32.08 4.64
N GLU A 21 -13.83 31.79 4.77
CA GLU A 21 -14.79 32.72 5.39
C GLU A 21 -14.52 32.92 6.88
N GLU A 22 -14.20 31.86 7.62
CA GLU A 22 -13.98 31.86 9.06
C GLU A 22 -12.62 32.46 9.44
N ASP A 23 -11.53 31.98 8.80
CA ASP A 23 -10.14 32.23 9.21
C ASP A 23 -9.31 32.98 8.14
N GLY A 24 -9.90 33.29 6.99
CA GLY A 24 -9.21 33.91 5.87
C GLY A 24 -8.96 35.43 6.12
N ARG A 25 -7.76 35.87 5.82
CA ARG A 25 -7.37 37.28 5.87
C ARG A 25 -6.24 37.63 4.90
N VAL A 26 -6.10 38.87 4.58
CA VAL A 26 -4.96 39.39 3.81
C VAL A 26 -4.13 40.26 4.73
N GLU A 27 -2.87 39.93 4.91
CA GLU A 27 -1.97 40.62 5.81
C GLU A 27 -0.53 40.58 5.26
N GLU A 28 0.17 41.69 5.27
CA GLU A 28 1.54 41.86 4.79
C GLU A 28 1.76 41.35 3.35
N GLY A 29 0.78 41.54 2.46
CA GLY A 29 0.87 41.08 1.07
C GLY A 29 0.77 39.58 0.88
N ARG A 30 0.29 38.83 1.88
CA ARG A 30 0.07 37.41 1.84
C ARG A 30 -1.39 37.05 2.10
N PHE A 31 -1.82 35.94 1.52
CA PHE A 31 -3.13 35.35 1.77
C PHE A 31 -3.02 34.37 2.92
N TRP A 32 -3.70 34.60 4.01
CA TRP A 32 -3.64 33.76 5.21
C TRP A 32 -4.93 32.96 5.39
N ILE A 33 -4.79 31.73 5.77
CA ILE A 33 -5.87 30.91 6.32
C ILE A 33 -5.35 30.33 7.64
N ASN A 34 -5.96 30.71 8.75
CA ASN A 34 -5.51 30.40 10.10
C ASN A 34 -4.03 30.80 10.32
N GLN A 35 -3.12 29.83 10.43
CA GLN A 35 -1.68 30.05 10.64
C GLN A 35 -0.84 29.89 9.35
N ALA A 36 -1.44 29.48 8.25
CA ALA A 36 -0.75 29.28 6.98
C ALA A 36 -0.81 30.54 6.12
N ALA A 37 0.32 30.92 5.54
CA ALA A 37 0.47 32.09 4.66
C ALA A 37 0.84 31.62 3.24
N TYR A 38 0.11 32.11 2.26
CA TYR A 38 0.28 31.73 0.85
C TYR A 38 0.76 32.94 0.04
N GLU A 39 1.72 32.69 -0.85
CA GLU A 39 2.33 33.70 -1.73
C GLU A 39 1.60 33.81 -3.08
N VAL A 40 0.94 32.72 -3.49
CA VAL A 40 0.15 32.65 -4.72
C VAL A 40 -1.16 31.94 -4.44
N VAL A 41 -2.25 32.49 -4.93
CA VAL A 41 -3.55 31.82 -4.93
C VAL A 41 -3.91 31.40 -6.35
N VAL A 42 -4.22 30.12 -6.54
CA VAL A 42 -4.67 29.58 -7.83
C VAL A 42 -6.16 29.30 -7.75
N VAL A 43 -6.94 30.00 -8.56
CA VAL A 43 -8.39 29.77 -8.68
C VAL A 43 -8.64 28.86 -9.88
N PRO A 44 -9.12 27.62 -9.68
CA PRO A 44 -9.45 26.72 -10.78
C PRO A 44 -10.71 27.18 -11.52
N LYS A 45 -11.07 26.51 -12.62
CA LYS A 45 -12.39 26.70 -13.24
C LYS A 45 -13.48 26.37 -12.25
N VAL A 46 -14.25 27.35 -11.83
CA VAL A 46 -15.34 27.23 -10.84
C VAL A 46 -16.61 27.84 -11.39
N VAL A 47 -17.76 27.32 -10.98
CA VAL A 47 -19.09 27.82 -11.38
C VAL A 47 -19.59 28.87 -10.40
N SER A 48 -19.24 28.72 -9.12
CA SER A 48 -19.65 29.63 -8.05
C SER A 48 -18.55 29.78 -7.00
N LEU A 49 -18.44 30.94 -6.40
CA LEU A 49 -17.60 31.19 -5.22
C LEU A 49 -18.43 31.88 -4.13
N PHE A 50 -17.96 31.83 -2.88
CA PHE A 50 -18.52 32.61 -1.79
C PHE A 50 -18.15 34.10 -1.95
N GLU A 51 -19.02 35.00 -1.51
CA GLU A 51 -18.79 36.45 -1.53
C GLU A 51 -17.56 36.82 -0.69
N SER A 52 -17.37 36.14 0.44
CA SER A 52 -16.20 36.27 1.31
C SER A 52 -14.88 35.93 0.57
N THR A 53 -14.87 34.86 -0.20
CA THR A 53 -13.70 34.47 -1.02
C THR A 53 -13.41 35.50 -2.09
N VAL A 54 -14.42 35.96 -2.83
CA VAL A 54 -14.26 37.02 -3.86
C VAL A 54 -13.69 38.27 -3.26
N ARG A 55 -14.22 38.70 -2.12
CA ARG A 55 -13.76 39.92 -1.40
C ARG A 55 -12.28 39.77 -0.98
N LEU A 56 -11.90 38.66 -0.41
CA LEU A 56 -10.51 38.41 0.03
C LEU A 56 -9.54 38.32 -1.16
N LEU A 57 -9.94 37.71 -2.28
CA LEU A 57 -9.13 37.69 -3.51
C LEU A 57 -8.93 39.11 -4.06
N TYR A 58 -9.97 39.93 -4.04
CA TYR A 58 -9.87 41.33 -4.44
C TYR A 58 -8.93 42.13 -3.52
N GLU A 59 -9.07 41.98 -2.22
CA GLU A 59 -8.19 42.60 -1.25
C GLU A 59 -6.74 42.17 -1.43
N TYR A 60 -6.51 40.89 -1.64
CA TYR A 60 -5.19 40.30 -1.86
C TYR A 60 -4.52 40.83 -3.13
N SER A 61 -5.26 40.86 -4.25
CA SER A 61 -4.73 41.41 -5.50
C SER A 61 -4.39 42.89 -5.37
N ARG A 62 -5.22 43.67 -4.70
CA ARG A 62 -4.96 45.13 -4.46
C ARG A 62 -3.72 45.40 -3.60
N GLN A 63 -3.32 44.48 -2.74
CA GLN A 63 -2.09 44.55 -1.96
C GLN A 63 -0.86 44.02 -2.70
N GLY A 64 -0.97 43.74 -4.02
CA GLY A 64 0.09 43.18 -4.85
C GLY A 64 0.22 41.67 -4.73
N GLY A 65 -0.77 40.99 -4.15
CA GLY A 65 -0.81 39.54 -4.06
C GLY A 65 -1.05 38.86 -5.42
N LYS A 66 -0.42 37.73 -5.64
CA LYS A 66 -0.46 37.02 -6.93
C LYS A 66 -1.63 36.06 -6.98
N VAL A 67 -2.61 36.33 -7.85
CA VAL A 67 -3.74 35.44 -8.12
C VAL A 67 -3.67 34.95 -9.57
N LEU A 68 -3.62 33.64 -9.74
CA LEU A 68 -3.67 32.96 -11.04
C LEU A 68 -5.07 32.38 -11.22
N TRP A 69 -5.81 32.89 -12.19
CA TRP A 69 -7.19 32.50 -12.45
C TRP A 69 -7.29 31.65 -13.72
N ILE A 70 -7.89 30.48 -13.65
CA ILE A 70 -7.97 29.58 -14.81
C ILE A 70 -9.36 29.64 -15.44
N GLY A 71 -9.42 30.05 -16.71
CA GLY A 71 -10.64 30.21 -17.49
C GLY A 71 -11.38 31.49 -17.16
N ASP A 72 -12.70 31.49 -17.40
CA ASP A 72 -13.57 32.65 -17.18
C ASP A 72 -13.89 32.85 -15.69
N PHE A 73 -14.27 34.04 -15.32
CA PHE A 73 -14.81 34.35 -13.99
C PHE A 73 -16.10 33.54 -13.72
N PRO A 74 -16.44 33.27 -12.45
CA PRO A 74 -17.57 32.40 -12.13
C PRO A 74 -18.90 33.01 -12.55
N GLU A 75 -19.80 32.17 -13.05
CA GLU A 75 -21.16 32.61 -13.45
C GLU A 75 -22.03 33.00 -12.25
N MET A 76 -21.66 32.56 -11.04
CA MET A 76 -22.43 32.76 -9.82
C MET A 76 -21.53 33.17 -8.64
N VAL A 77 -22.10 33.96 -7.74
CA VAL A 77 -21.55 34.17 -6.39
C VAL A 77 -22.61 33.74 -5.41
N GLU A 78 -22.25 32.88 -4.47
CA GLU A 78 -23.21 32.22 -3.56
C GLU A 78 -24.41 31.56 -4.26
N GLY A 79 -24.17 30.95 -5.42
CA GLY A 79 -25.20 30.33 -6.22
C GLY A 79 -26.15 31.33 -6.94
N SER A 80 -25.87 32.63 -6.92
CA SER A 80 -26.68 33.68 -7.56
C SER A 80 -25.93 34.32 -8.73
N ARG A 81 -26.56 34.34 -9.91
CA ARG A 81 -26.06 35.07 -11.09
C ARG A 81 -26.13 36.57 -10.89
N GLU A 82 -27.23 37.07 -10.27
CA GLU A 82 -27.39 38.49 -9.98
C GLU A 82 -26.25 39.06 -9.11
N LYS A 83 -25.81 38.30 -8.11
CA LYS A 83 -24.64 38.66 -7.30
C LYS A 83 -23.34 38.69 -8.11
N ALA A 84 -23.15 37.75 -9.04
CA ALA A 84 -21.97 37.71 -9.89
C ALA A 84 -21.93 38.90 -10.87
N GLU A 85 -23.09 39.35 -11.41
CA GLU A 85 -23.21 40.51 -12.27
C GLU A 85 -22.94 41.84 -11.55
N GLN A 86 -23.06 41.90 -10.22
CA GLN A 86 -22.74 43.04 -9.41
C GLN A 86 -21.24 43.19 -9.10
N ILE A 87 -20.43 42.15 -9.37
CA ILE A 87 -18.98 42.21 -9.17
C ILE A 87 -18.33 42.86 -10.38
N GLU A 88 -17.61 43.94 -10.12
CA GLU A 88 -16.81 44.64 -11.14
C GLU A 88 -15.46 43.93 -11.35
N TRP A 89 -15.48 42.80 -12.07
CA TRP A 89 -14.29 41.97 -12.30
C TRP A 89 -13.12 42.71 -12.97
N GLU A 90 -13.40 43.78 -13.70
CA GLU A 90 -12.39 44.65 -14.32
C GLU A 90 -11.49 45.37 -13.29
N LYS A 91 -11.92 45.44 -12.04
CA LYS A 91 -11.14 46.04 -10.96
C LYS A 91 -10.09 45.10 -10.36
N PHE A 92 -10.13 43.82 -10.72
CA PHE A 92 -9.13 42.83 -10.31
C PHE A 92 -7.88 42.94 -11.20
N THR A 93 -7.18 44.05 -11.13
CA THR A 93 -6.15 44.47 -12.08
C THR A 93 -4.87 43.62 -12.03
N ASP A 94 -4.61 42.97 -10.90
CA ASP A 94 -3.39 42.16 -10.68
C ASP A 94 -3.64 40.67 -10.74
N ILE A 95 -4.86 40.26 -11.15
CA ILE A 95 -5.16 38.86 -11.45
C ILE A 95 -4.64 38.50 -12.83
N LYS A 96 -3.83 37.46 -12.89
CA LYS A 96 -3.43 36.84 -14.16
C LYS A 96 -4.39 35.74 -14.55
N GLN A 97 -5.16 35.98 -15.61
CA GLN A 97 -6.05 34.98 -16.18
C GLN A 97 -5.29 34.07 -17.14
N LEU A 98 -5.48 32.77 -16.99
CA LEU A 98 -4.87 31.71 -17.81
C LEU A 98 -5.97 31.02 -18.61
N GLU A 99 -5.71 30.73 -19.87
CA GLU A 99 -6.71 30.03 -20.71
C GLU A 99 -6.83 28.56 -20.33
N SER A 100 -5.73 27.96 -19.87
CA SER A 100 -5.68 26.52 -19.60
C SER A 100 -4.79 26.18 -18.39
N TYR A 101 -4.94 24.93 -17.89
CA TYR A 101 -4.09 24.41 -16.80
C TYR A 101 -2.64 24.23 -17.24
N GLU A 102 -2.37 24.04 -18.51
CA GLU A 102 -1.03 23.80 -19.08
C GLU A 102 -0.10 25.01 -18.95
N GLU A 103 -0.65 26.22 -18.83
CA GLU A 103 0.11 27.45 -18.61
C GLU A 103 0.56 27.62 -17.15
N LEU A 104 -0.13 26.95 -16.21
CA LEU A 104 0.05 27.14 -14.78
C LEU A 104 1.48 26.90 -14.28
N PRO A 105 2.22 25.86 -14.68
CA PRO A 105 3.58 25.63 -14.19
C PRO A 105 4.52 26.78 -14.53
N GLN A 106 4.48 27.31 -15.76
CA GLN A 106 5.31 28.41 -16.19
C GLN A 106 5.00 29.70 -15.43
N GLU A 107 3.72 29.95 -15.16
CA GLU A 107 3.31 31.15 -14.42
C GLU A 107 3.65 31.05 -12.94
N LEU A 108 3.58 29.86 -12.35
CA LEU A 108 4.07 29.64 -10.98
C LEU A 108 5.58 29.83 -10.88
N GLU A 109 6.36 29.32 -11.86
CA GLU A 109 7.81 29.57 -11.93
C GLU A 109 8.15 31.06 -12.00
N ASN A 110 7.36 31.84 -12.76
CA ASN A 110 7.52 33.29 -12.87
C ASN A 110 7.08 34.03 -11.61
N SER A 111 6.19 33.44 -10.83
CA SER A 111 5.54 34.05 -9.69
C SER A 111 6.22 33.78 -8.36
N LEU A 112 6.95 32.68 -8.24
CA LEU A 112 7.59 32.22 -7.01
C LEU A 112 9.10 32.37 -7.12
N ASP A 113 9.72 33.00 -6.12
CA ASP A 113 11.18 33.02 -5.98
C ASP A 113 11.73 31.66 -5.52
N TRP A 114 10.89 30.89 -4.85
CA TRP A 114 11.19 29.54 -4.37
C TRP A 114 10.77 28.51 -5.41
N ASN A 115 11.76 27.84 -6.00
CA ASN A 115 11.52 26.83 -7.03
C ASN A 115 12.55 25.71 -6.92
N ILE A 116 12.10 24.52 -6.53
CA ILE A 116 12.88 23.29 -6.54
C ILE A 116 12.62 22.62 -7.88
N LYS A 117 13.68 22.22 -8.59
CA LYS A 117 13.56 21.50 -9.86
C LYS A 117 14.11 20.10 -9.73
N ILE A 118 13.32 19.12 -10.14
CA ILE A 118 13.70 17.72 -10.16
C ILE A 118 13.70 17.26 -11.61
N LYS A 119 14.86 16.86 -12.10
CA LYS A 119 15.06 16.51 -13.51
C LYS A 119 15.61 15.10 -13.65
N THR A 120 15.18 14.41 -14.70
CA THR A 120 15.77 13.15 -15.14
C THR A 120 17.19 13.37 -15.69
N LYS A 121 17.86 12.27 -16.02
CA LYS A 121 19.18 12.28 -16.69
C LYS A 121 19.19 13.05 -18.02
N GLU A 122 18.06 13.08 -18.70
CA GLU A 122 17.87 13.78 -19.96
C GLU A 122 17.58 15.29 -19.77
N GLY A 123 17.54 15.76 -18.53
CA GLY A 123 17.29 17.16 -18.20
C GLY A 123 15.82 17.58 -18.26
N VAL A 124 14.90 16.63 -18.39
CA VAL A 124 13.46 16.84 -18.41
C VAL A 124 12.93 16.77 -16.98
N GLU A 125 11.90 17.56 -16.65
CA GLU A 125 11.22 17.50 -15.36
C GLU A 125 10.66 16.10 -15.11
N ASP A 126 11.02 15.50 -13.98
CA ASP A 126 10.55 14.15 -13.63
C ASP A 126 9.20 14.22 -12.93
N LYS A 127 8.16 13.81 -13.65
CA LYS A 127 6.76 13.87 -13.19
C LYS A 127 6.34 12.71 -12.28
N ASP A 128 7.16 11.69 -12.18
CA ASP A 128 6.90 10.51 -11.34
C ASP A 128 7.49 10.67 -9.93
N ILE A 129 8.27 11.71 -9.71
CA ILE A 129 8.75 12.07 -8.38
C ILE A 129 7.74 12.98 -7.68
N LEU A 130 7.35 12.59 -6.48
CA LEU A 130 6.56 13.45 -5.59
C LEU A 130 7.47 14.07 -4.54
N LEU A 131 7.25 15.36 -4.29
CA LEU A 131 8.01 16.12 -3.31
C LEU A 131 7.06 16.79 -2.32
N MET A 132 7.42 16.76 -1.04
CA MET A 132 6.84 17.61 -0.01
C MET A 132 7.96 18.28 0.77
N THR A 133 7.87 19.60 0.95
CA THR A 133 8.87 20.40 1.65
C THR A 133 8.30 21.02 2.92
N LYS A 134 9.03 20.91 4.03
CA LYS A 134 8.73 21.61 5.28
C LYS A 134 9.92 22.44 5.73
N LYS A 135 9.70 23.71 6.03
CA LYS A 135 10.69 24.59 6.61
C LYS A 135 10.89 24.24 8.10
N THR A 136 12.12 24.20 8.54
CA THR A 136 12.52 23.98 9.93
C THR A 136 13.35 25.15 10.44
N SER A 137 13.70 25.15 11.72
CA SER A 137 14.57 26.18 12.31
C SER A 137 16.00 26.19 11.75
N GLU A 138 16.47 25.06 11.18
CA GLU A 138 17.84 24.91 10.66
C GLU A 138 17.93 24.78 9.14
N GLY A 139 16.80 24.79 8.43
CA GLY A 139 16.72 24.60 6.99
C GLY A 139 15.41 23.94 6.55
N TYR A 140 15.49 22.78 5.89
CA TYR A 140 14.31 22.14 5.31
C TYR A 140 14.34 20.62 5.53
N LEU A 141 13.14 20.07 5.67
CA LEU A 141 12.89 18.62 5.59
C LEU A 141 12.11 18.39 4.29
N GLN A 142 12.63 17.49 3.45
CA GLN A 142 11.97 17.11 2.21
C GLN A 142 11.65 15.62 2.24
N ILE A 143 10.45 15.25 1.84
CA ILE A 143 10.06 13.86 1.59
C ILE A 143 10.00 13.71 0.08
N VAL A 144 10.85 12.84 -0.45
CA VAL A 144 10.97 12.54 -1.88
C VAL A 144 10.51 11.12 -2.12
N VAL A 145 9.56 10.94 -3.03
CA VAL A 145 8.96 9.64 -3.33
C VAL A 145 9.05 9.35 -4.82
N ASN A 146 9.64 8.22 -5.18
CA ASN A 146 9.48 7.67 -6.52
C ASN A 146 8.08 7.02 -6.63
N ASN A 147 7.16 7.65 -7.34
CA ASN A 147 5.80 7.15 -7.53
C ASN A 147 5.69 6.10 -8.64
N ASP A 148 6.75 5.89 -9.43
CA ASP A 148 6.82 4.74 -10.35
C ASP A 148 7.09 3.46 -9.54
N ARG A 149 6.17 2.51 -9.62
CA ARG A 149 6.25 1.22 -8.92
C ARG A 149 7.04 0.15 -9.68
N LYS A 150 7.56 0.47 -10.86
CA LYS A 150 8.20 -0.50 -11.75
C LYS A 150 9.64 -0.13 -12.09
N ASN A 151 9.93 1.15 -12.19
CA ASN A 151 11.20 1.65 -12.68
C ASN A 151 11.96 2.42 -11.60
N GLU A 152 13.27 2.24 -11.61
CA GLU A 152 14.21 3.08 -10.87
C GLU A 152 14.26 4.46 -11.53
N ASN A 153 14.35 5.52 -10.71
CA ASN A 153 14.51 6.89 -11.18
C ASN A 153 15.81 7.47 -10.65
N ALA A 154 16.68 7.89 -11.56
CA ALA A 154 17.88 8.66 -11.23
C ALA A 154 17.62 10.13 -11.57
N ILE A 155 17.64 10.96 -10.55
CA ILE A 155 17.21 12.36 -10.60
C ILE A 155 18.30 13.31 -10.13
N MET A 156 18.26 14.51 -10.67
CA MET A 156 19.00 15.66 -10.19
C MET A 156 18.03 16.63 -9.52
N VAL A 157 18.30 16.95 -8.28
CA VAL A 157 17.57 17.98 -7.53
C VAL A 157 18.35 19.28 -7.61
N ASP A 158 17.72 20.37 -8.08
CA ASP A 158 18.25 21.73 -8.09
C ASP A 158 17.49 22.53 -7.02
N PHE A 159 18.18 22.79 -5.91
CA PHE A 159 17.62 23.40 -4.71
C PHE A 159 18.01 24.87 -4.60
N PRO A 160 17.08 25.80 -4.21
CA PRO A 160 17.31 27.24 -4.27
C PRO A 160 18.35 27.77 -3.27
N GLU A 161 18.58 27.11 -2.16
CA GLU A 161 19.53 27.54 -1.13
C GLU A 161 20.73 26.57 -1.07
N VAL A 162 21.86 27.07 -0.56
CA VAL A 162 23.08 26.27 -0.40
C VAL A 162 23.17 25.75 1.04
N GLY A 163 23.59 24.51 1.20
CA GLY A 163 23.68 23.88 2.51
C GLY A 163 24.32 22.51 2.47
N THR A 164 24.16 21.76 3.53
CA THR A 164 24.50 20.34 3.61
C THR A 164 23.23 19.51 3.51
N VAL A 165 23.28 18.38 2.81
CA VAL A 165 22.13 17.49 2.61
C VAL A 165 22.45 16.11 3.14
N TRP A 166 21.61 15.62 4.03
CA TRP A 166 21.61 14.22 4.47
C TRP A 166 20.40 13.50 3.92
N CYS A 167 20.61 12.31 3.36
CA CYS A 167 19.57 11.41 2.91
C CYS A 167 19.32 10.35 3.97
N TYR A 168 18.13 10.35 4.55
CA TYR A 168 17.67 9.33 5.48
C TYR A 168 16.76 8.34 4.77
N GLN A 169 17.10 7.07 4.88
CA GLN A 169 16.34 5.95 4.35
C GLN A 169 15.53 5.29 5.48
N PRO A 170 14.22 5.53 5.58
CA PRO A 170 13.42 5.06 6.71
C PRO A 170 13.40 3.53 6.90
N TRP A 171 13.48 2.78 5.80
CA TRP A 171 13.39 1.32 5.82
C TRP A 171 14.65 0.63 6.36
N THR A 172 15.80 1.22 6.14
CA THR A 172 17.09 0.68 6.60
C THR A 172 17.60 1.40 7.83
N ASN A 173 16.92 2.48 8.26
CA ASN A 173 17.37 3.40 9.32
C ASN A 173 18.81 3.90 9.07
N ASN A 174 19.16 4.09 7.80
CA ASN A 174 20.47 4.59 7.37
C ASN A 174 20.37 6.08 7.04
N MET A 175 21.41 6.83 7.37
CA MET A 175 21.54 8.23 7.02
C MET A 175 22.94 8.47 6.46
N GLU A 176 23.01 9.10 5.31
CA GLU A 176 24.26 9.43 4.63
C GLU A 176 24.26 10.89 4.15
N GLU A 177 25.41 11.52 4.17
CA GLU A 177 25.59 12.85 3.62
C GLU A 177 25.76 12.75 2.11
N LEU A 178 25.06 13.59 1.37
CA LEU A 178 25.10 13.60 -0.08
C LEU A 178 26.18 14.57 -0.60
N ASP A 179 26.86 14.18 -1.64
CA ASP A 179 27.73 15.08 -2.41
C ASP A 179 26.88 16.16 -3.10
N ILE A 180 27.29 17.42 -2.96
CA ILE A 180 26.60 18.55 -3.54
C ILE A 180 27.48 19.30 -4.54
N GLU A 181 26.83 19.90 -5.54
CA GLU A 181 27.43 20.86 -6.46
C GLU A 181 26.78 22.23 -6.28
N ILE A 182 27.57 23.30 -6.30
CA ILE A 182 27.06 24.66 -6.23
C ILE A 182 27.12 25.31 -7.62
N SER A 183 25.97 25.71 -8.13
CA SER A 183 25.86 26.37 -9.44
C SER A 183 26.34 27.83 -9.38
N LYS A 184 26.66 28.44 -10.54
CA LYS A 184 27.01 29.87 -10.66
C LYS A 184 25.91 30.84 -10.15
N LYS A 185 24.68 30.33 -9.97
CA LYS A 185 23.54 31.10 -9.42
C LYS A 185 23.35 30.87 -7.92
N GLU A 186 24.35 30.34 -7.23
CA GLU A 186 24.29 30.02 -5.80
C GLU A 186 23.14 29.04 -5.44
N ARG A 187 22.79 28.15 -6.36
CA ARG A 187 21.84 27.06 -6.14
C ARG A 187 22.60 25.75 -5.93
N MET A 188 22.11 24.93 -5.02
CA MET A 188 22.68 23.63 -4.71
C MET A 188 22.08 22.56 -5.61
N ARG A 189 22.92 21.64 -6.09
CA ARG A 189 22.53 20.46 -6.85
C ARG A 189 23.05 19.20 -6.21
N PHE A 190 22.25 18.16 -6.21
CA PHE A 190 22.63 16.83 -5.77
C PHE A 190 21.85 15.77 -6.54
N PHE A 191 22.38 14.54 -6.51
CA PHE A 191 21.82 13.42 -7.26
C PHE A 191 21.23 12.40 -6.30
N LEU A 192 20.13 11.79 -6.73
CA LEU A 192 19.47 10.69 -6.05
C LEU A 192 19.17 9.57 -7.03
N GLU A 193 19.41 8.34 -6.61
CA GLU A 193 18.92 7.14 -7.28
C GLU A 193 17.85 6.53 -6.39
N LEU A 194 16.62 6.48 -6.89
CA LEU A 194 15.46 6.00 -6.16
C LEU A 194 14.94 4.72 -6.79
N GLU A 195 14.87 3.67 -6.03
CA GLU A 195 14.25 2.43 -6.47
C GLU A 195 12.73 2.59 -6.66
N PRO A 196 12.04 1.63 -7.34
CA PRO A 196 10.59 1.67 -7.49
C PRO A 196 9.87 1.82 -6.15
N ALA A 197 8.92 2.76 -6.07
CA ALA A 197 8.14 3.08 -4.87
C ALA A 197 8.96 3.49 -3.64
N GLN A 198 10.24 3.84 -3.80
CA GLN A 198 11.09 4.24 -2.69
C GLN A 198 10.74 5.63 -2.17
N THR A 199 10.78 5.77 -0.86
CA THR A 199 10.69 7.06 -0.15
C THR A 199 11.98 7.32 0.59
N VAL A 200 12.52 8.51 0.42
CA VAL A 200 13.65 9.03 1.22
C VAL A 200 13.26 10.34 1.89
N ILE A 201 13.92 10.65 2.99
CA ILE A 201 13.76 11.92 3.70
C ILE A 201 15.09 12.66 3.64
N LEU A 202 15.06 13.86 3.05
CA LEU A 202 16.23 14.72 2.98
C LEU A 202 16.17 15.75 4.10
N LEU A 203 17.26 15.86 4.83
CA LEU A 203 17.48 16.92 5.82
C LEU A 203 18.45 17.92 5.19
N VAL A 204 17.94 19.08 4.82
CA VAL A 204 18.74 20.16 4.22
C VAL A 204 19.03 21.20 5.29
N LYS A 205 20.29 21.32 5.68
CA LYS A 205 20.75 22.36 6.62
C LYS A 205 21.39 23.49 5.82
N THR A 206 20.71 24.64 5.75
CA THR A 206 21.18 25.77 4.95
C THR A 206 22.34 26.51 5.64
N TRP A 207 23.25 27.02 4.82
CA TRP A 207 24.37 27.83 5.33
C TRP A 207 23.92 29.29 5.41
N ASN A 208 24.27 29.96 6.52
CA ASN A 208 24.06 31.39 6.63
C ASN A 208 24.86 32.15 5.56
N SER A 209 24.30 33.16 4.96
CA SER A 209 24.89 34.00 3.90
C SER A 209 26.30 34.53 4.21
N ASP A 210 26.67 34.64 5.48
CA ASP A 210 27.99 35.07 5.93
C ASP A 210 29.08 34.00 5.79
N LYS A 211 28.71 32.72 5.65
CA LYS A 211 29.67 31.60 5.42
C LYS A 211 30.00 31.41 3.94
N VAL A 212 29.15 31.83 3.03
CA VAL A 212 29.36 31.68 1.58
C VAL A 212 30.45 32.65 1.08
N LYS A 213 30.77 33.70 1.84
CA LYS A 213 31.79 34.72 1.50
C LYS A 213 33.15 34.50 2.14
N ALA A 214 33.37 33.42 2.89
CA ALA A 214 34.66 33.09 3.47
C ALA A 214 35.55 32.42 2.43
N ASP A 215 36.61 33.12 2.12
CA ASP A 215 37.80 32.89 1.27
C ASP A 215 38.06 31.41 0.87
N PRO A 216 38.23 31.13 -0.42
CA PRO A 216 38.57 29.80 -0.97
C PRO A 216 40.03 29.35 -0.70
N THR A 217 40.76 30.00 0.21
CA THR A 217 42.19 29.73 0.44
C THR A 217 42.56 29.13 1.81
N GLN A 218 41.59 28.65 2.61
CA GLN A 218 41.94 27.88 3.80
C GLN A 218 41.58 26.39 3.60
N ASP A 219 42.64 25.62 3.49
CA ASP A 219 42.69 24.16 3.42
C ASP A 219 41.84 23.49 4.52
N ASN A 220 40.70 22.94 4.13
CA ASN A 220 40.16 21.73 4.69
C ASN A 220 40.00 20.77 3.51
N GLU A 221 40.60 19.61 3.64
CA GLU A 221 40.55 18.55 2.63
C GLU A 221 39.11 18.24 2.21
N ILE A 222 38.66 18.97 1.21
CA ILE A 222 37.49 18.61 0.42
C ILE A 222 38.03 17.77 -0.71
N SER A 223 37.71 16.50 -0.76
CA SER A 223 38.05 15.59 -1.81
C SER A 223 37.78 16.29 -3.16
N SER A 224 38.83 16.50 -3.92
CA SER A 224 38.87 17.21 -5.19
C SER A 224 37.98 16.52 -6.24
N GLY A 225 36.73 16.97 -6.35
CA GLY A 225 35.91 16.76 -7.53
C GLY A 225 36.38 17.70 -8.65
N VAL A 226 36.77 17.14 -9.75
CA VAL A 226 37.24 17.81 -10.98
C VAL A 226 36.22 18.83 -11.43
N SER A 227 36.61 20.11 -11.59
CA SER A 227 35.81 21.12 -12.26
C SER A 227 35.71 20.79 -13.74
N LEU A 228 34.51 20.36 -14.18
CA LEU A 228 34.19 20.19 -15.59
C LEU A 228 33.47 21.44 -16.10
N GLU A 229 34.03 22.04 -17.18
CA GLU A 229 33.33 23.02 -18.00
C GLU A 229 32.04 22.38 -18.53
N ILE A 230 30.89 22.95 -18.17
CA ILE A 230 29.60 22.43 -18.56
C ILE A 230 29.30 22.80 -20.01
N GLY A 231 29.58 21.86 -20.93
CA GLY A 231 28.80 21.71 -22.16
C GLY A 231 27.44 21.13 -21.83
N GLU A 232 26.44 21.33 -22.68
CA GLU A 232 25.01 20.97 -22.48
C GLU A 232 24.70 19.48 -22.20
N HIS A 233 25.66 18.64 -21.85
CA HIS A 233 25.51 17.25 -21.44
C HIS A 233 25.96 17.07 -20.01
N VAL A 234 24.98 16.97 -19.09
CA VAL A 234 25.21 16.58 -17.72
C VAL A 234 25.58 15.08 -17.71
N THR A 235 26.83 14.75 -17.43
CA THR A 235 27.22 13.37 -17.15
C THR A 235 26.94 13.06 -15.69
N PHE A 236 25.95 12.22 -15.46
CA PHE A 236 25.72 11.61 -14.15
C PHE A 236 26.97 10.77 -13.79
N PRO A 237 27.42 10.76 -12.54
CA PRO A 237 28.42 9.82 -12.09
C PRO A 237 27.80 8.42 -12.02
N TYR A 238 27.56 7.81 -13.20
CA TYR A 238 27.10 6.45 -13.29
C TYR A 238 28.26 5.54 -12.93
N LYS A 239 28.25 4.98 -11.72
CA LYS A 239 29.00 3.76 -11.48
C LYS A 239 28.29 2.65 -12.26
N HIS A 240 28.79 2.36 -13.45
CA HIS A 240 28.43 1.13 -14.15
C HIS A 240 28.50 -0.04 -13.16
N PRO A 241 27.58 -1.01 -13.22
CA PRO A 241 27.79 -2.27 -12.55
C PRO A 241 29.09 -2.85 -13.16
N HIS A 242 30.19 -2.64 -12.45
CA HIS A 242 31.45 -3.27 -12.76
C HIS A 242 31.26 -4.78 -12.69
N SER A 243 32.02 -5.50 -13.52
CA SER A 243 32.27 -6.94 -13.55
C SER A 243 31.60 -7.66 -12.40
N ALA A 244 30.69 -8.59 -12.70
CA ALA A 244 29.87 -9.31 -11.74
C ALA A 244 30.61 -9.51 -10.41
N ASP A 245 30.14 -8.86 -9.35
CA ASP A 245 30.69 -9.06 -8.01
C ASP A 245 30.76 -10.56 -7.74
N PRO A 246 31.82 -11.08 -7.11
CA PRO A 246 31.92 -12.50 -6.80
C PRO A 246 30.70 -12.99 -6.01
N VAL A 247 30.12 -14.10 -6.44
CA VAL A 247 29.02 -14.72 -5.72
C VAL A 247 29.58 -15.44 -4.50
N PHE A 248 29.14 -15.03 -3.30
CA PHE A 248 29.48 -15.69 -2.04
C PHE A 248 28.59 -16.90 -1.77
N ALA A 249 27.27 -16.75 -1.95
CA ALA A 249 26.32 -17.83 -1.77
C ALA A 249 25.06 -17.64 -2.62
N ILE A 250 24.44 -18.75 -3.01
CA ILE A 250 23.12 -18.78 -3.65
C ILE A 250 22.16 -19.50 -2.70
N LEU A 251 21.04 -18.86 -2.36
CA LEU A 251 20.01 -19.43 -1.52
C LEU A 251 18.92 -20.10 -2.38
N GLY A 252 18.48 -21.29 -1.99
CA GLY A 252 17.45 -22.03 -2.68
C GLY A 252 17.96 -22.99 -3.77
N PRO A 253 17.14 -23.47 -4.69
CA PRO A 253 15.72 -23.10 -4.92
C PRO A 253 14.72 -23.76 -3.95
N LYS A 254 15.16 -24.52 -2.95
CA LYS A 254 14.36 -25.22 -1.94
C LYS A 254 14.82 -24.82 -0.55
N ALA A 255 13.88 -24.61 0.36
CA ALA A 255 14.15 -24.24 1.74
C ALA A 255 13.29 -25.02 2.73
N GLU A 256 13.82 -25.22 3.94
CA GLU A 256 12.99 -25.57 5.09
C GLU A 256 12.06 -24.41 5.41
N ILE A 257 10.83 -24.74 5.81
CA ILE A 257 9.84 -23.73 6.12
C ILE A 257 9.20 -23.93 7.49
N LYS A 258 8.67 -22.81 8.01
CA LYS A 258 7.77 -22.82 9.17
C LYS A 258 6.64 -21.85 8.92
N ARG A 259 5.40 -22.30 9.07
CA ARG A 259 4.21 -21.44 9.07
C ARG A 259 4.10 -20.66 10.39
N THR A 260 3.39 -19.53 10.37
CA THR A 260 3.11 -18.73 11.55
C THR A 260 1.72 -18.96 12.14
N MET A 261 0.83 -19.61 11.40
CA MET A 261 -0.54 -19.94 11.83
C MET A 261 -1.05 -21.18 11.09
N GLU A 262 -2.23 -21.69 11.46
CA GLU A 262 -2.87 -22.85 10.82
C GLU A 262 -3.12 -22.59 9.32
N ASN A 263 -3.02 -23.64 8.49
CA ASN A 263 -3.44 -23.58 7.10
C ASN A 263 -4.97 -23.65 7.02
N VAL A 264 -5.52 -23.27 5.87
CA VAL A 264 -6.96 -23.07 5.69
C VAL A 264 -7.44 -23.76 4.41
N LEU A 265 -8.52 -24.53 4.51
CA LEU A 265 -9.39 -24.89 3.39
C LEU A 265 -10.72 -24.13 3.55
N ILE A 266 -11.19 -23.50 2.49
CA ILE A 266 -12.46 -22.78 2.46
C ILE A 266 -13.56 -23.69 1.91
N LEU A 267 -14.71 -23.66 2.55
CA LEU A 267 -15.94 -24.32 2.12
C LEU A 267 -16.95 -23.20 1.76
N ASP A 268 -16.98 -22.79 0.50
CA ASP A 268 -17.76 -21.69 -0.05
C ASP A 268 -18.97 -22.16 -0.87
N SER A 269 -19.12 -23.47 -1.04
CA SER A 269 -20.33 -24.06 -1.62
C SER A 269 -20.93 -25.14 -0.72
N CYS A 270 -22.26 -25.20 -0.71
CA CYS A 270 -23.00 -26.11 0.14
C CYS A 270 -24.31 -26.56 -0.52
N SER A 271 -24.82 -27.72 -0.08
CA SER A 271 -26.26 -28.02 -0.17
C SER A 271 -26.95 -27.50 1.08
N TYR A 272 -28.17 -27.01 0.97
CA TYR A 272 -28.92 -26.49 2.11
C TYR A 272 -30.36 -27.01 2.16
N TYR A 273 -30.96 -26.95 3.33
CA TYR A 273 -32.42 -27.07 3.50
C TYR A 273 -32.96 -25.92 4.36
N VAL A 274 -34.24 -25.66 4.21
CA VAL A 274 -35.02 -24.80 5.09
C VAL A 274 -36.39 -25.46 5.31
N GLU A 275 -36.87 -25.54 6.55
CA GLU A 275 -38.12 -26.17 7.03
C GLU A 275 -38.15 -27.71 6.98
N ASP A 276 -38.10 -28.33 5.79
CA ASP A 276 -38.43 -29.72 5.51
C ASP A 276 -37.26 -30.73 5.67
N LYS A 277 -36.05 -30.26 5.99
CA LYS A 277 -34.83 -31.06 6.12
C LYS A 277 -34.42 -31.85 4.83
N ILE A 278 -34.90 -31.43 3.66
CA ILE A 278 -34.51 -32.00 2.40
C ILE A 278 -33.44 -31.11 1.77
N TYR A 279 -32.22 -31.65 1.65
CA TYR A 279 -31.12 -30.92 1.03
C TYR A 279 -31.33 -30.74 -0.49
N GLY A 280 -31.19 -29.50 -0.94
CA GLY A 280 -31.20 -29.15 -2.37
C GLY A 280 -29.89 -29.46 -3.08
N GLU A 281 -29.76 -28.94 -4.29
CA GLU A 281 -28.51 -28.98 -5.06
C GLU A 281 -27.44 -28.12 -4.39
N GLU A 282 -26.18 -28.41 -4.76
CA GLU A 282 -25.03 -27.62 -4.29
C GLU A 282 -25.03 -26.24 -4.93
N THR A 283 -24.77 -25.22 -4.12
CA THR A 283 -24.71 -23.82 -4.54
C THR A 283 -23.75 -23.04 -3.63
N ASP A 284 -23.33 -21.84 -4.07
CA ASP A 284 -22.53 -20.96 -3.23
C ASP A 284 -23.27 -20.60 -1.94
N VAL A 285 -22.58 -20.50 -0.81
CA VAL A 285 -23.15 -20.14 0.51
C VAL A 285 -23.94 -18.83 0.41
N TRP A 286 -23.39 -17.85 -0.30
CA TRP A 286 -24.06 -16.57 -0.52
C TRP A 286 -25.40 -16.71 -1.27
N LYS A 287 -25.49 -17.60 -2.27
CA LYS A 287 -26.74 -17.89 -2.97
C LYS A 287 -27.72 -18.64 -2.07
N ALA A 288 -27.23 -19.61 -1.29
CA ALA A 288 -28.04 -20.32 -0.33
C ALA A 288 -28.70 -19.36 0.67
N GLN A 289 -27.95 -18.40 1.21
CA GLN A 289 -28.50 -17.37 2.09
C GLN A 289 -29.60 -16.55 1.40
N LYS A 290 -29.37 -16.11 0.18
CA LYS A 290 -30.35 -15.34 -0.60
C LYS A 290 -31.63 -16.14 -0.81
N ASP A 291 -31.53 -17.38 -1.22
CA ASP A 291 -32.66 -18.27 -1.48
C ASP A 291 -33.43 -18.59 -0.19
N ILE A 292 -32.76 -18.84 0.93
CA ILE A 292 -33.40 -19.04 2.24
C ILE A 292 -34.22 -17.80 2.61
N ARG A 293 -33.65 -16.61 2.48
CA ARG A 293 -34.35 -15.36 2.80
C ARG A 293 -35.55 -15.10 1.87
N GLU A 294 -35.46 -15.44 0.58
CA GLU A 294 -36.57 -15.37 -0.35
C GLU A 294 -37.72 -16.33 0.04
N ARG A 295 -37.40 -17.59 0.37
CA ARG A 295 -38.38 -18.60 0.80
C ARG A 295 -39.08 -18.18 2.09
N LEU A 296 -38.36 -17.57 3.04
CA LEU A 296 -38.89 -17.10 4.31
C LEU A 296 -39.50 -15.69 4.22
N ASN A 297 -39.62 -15.13 3.03
CA ASN A 297 -40.13 -13.76 2.81
C ASN A 297 -39.42 -12.71 3.70
N MET A 298 -38.12 -12.89 3.92
CA MET A 298 -37.25 -11.96 4.66
C MET A 298 -36.59 -10.95 3.74
N ARG A 299 -36.30 -9.76 4.25
CA ARG A 299 -35.52 -8.75 3.51
C ARG A 299 -34.13 -9.29 3.15
N GLN A 300 -33.68 -9.03 1.94
CA GLN A 300 -32.32 -9.38 1.51
C GLN A 300 -31.28 -8.52 2.25
N ILE A 301 -30.11 -9.11 2.51
CA ILE A 301 -28.96 -8.37 3.03
C ILE A 301 -28.28 -7.68 1.85
N TYR A 302 -28.12 -6.37 1.95
CA TYR A 302 -27.39 -5.59 0.96
C TYR A 302 -25.91 -5.47 1.32
N TYR A 303 -25.11 -5.06 0.38
CA TYR A 303 -23.64 -4.92 0.48
C TYR A 303 -23.13 -4.17 1.71
N ASN A 304 -23.86 -3.19 2.21
CA ASN A 304 -23.53 -2.50 3.45
C ASN A 304 -24.54 -2.89 4.53
N GLY A 305 -24.45 -4.13 4.98
CA GLY A 305 -25.38 -4.69 5.94
C GLY A 305 -25.29 -4.10 7.35
N VAL A 306 -24.21 -3.39 7.71
CA VAL A 306 -24.03 -2.86 9.06
C VAL A 306 -25.13 -1.87 9.47
N PRO A 307 -25.41 -0.79 8.71
CA PRO A 307 -26.54 0.09 9.03
C PRO A 307 -27.87 -0.63 8.99
N GLN A 308 -28.08 -1.52 8.02
CA GLN A 308 -29.31 -2.30 7.87
C GLN A 308 -29.53 -3.21 9.06
N ARG A 309 -28.53 -3.95 9.51
CA ARG A 309 -28.60 -4.81 10.71
C ARG A 309 -28.84 -4.00 11.98
N TYR A 310 -28.27 -2.81 12.09
CA TYR A 310 -28.54 -1.91 13.21
C TYR A 310 -30.03 -1.59 13.35
N PHE A 311 -30.72 -1.32 12.24
CA PHE A 311 -32.16 -1.09 12.24
C PHE A 311 -33.00 -2.36 12.55
N TRP A 312 -32.42 -3.54 12.34
CA TRP A 312 -33.08 -4.81 12.64
C TRP A 312 -32.89 -5.29 14.08
N LEU A 313 -31.97 -4.70 14.82
CA LEU A 313 -31.74 -5.07 16.22
C LEU A 313 -33.02 -4.87 17.05
N GLY A 314 -33.48 -5.97 17.65
CA GLY A 314 -34.70 -5.98 18.44
C GLY A 314 -36.01 -6.10 17.64
N GLU A 315 -35.98 -6.04 16.30
CA GLU A 315 -37.13 -6.41 15.49
C GLU A 315 -37.37 -7.92 15.59
N LYS A 316 -38.65 -8.32 15.52
CA LYS A 316 -39.05 -9.73 15.45
C LYS A 316 -39.64 -10.01 14.08
N ASN A 317 -39.18 -11.08 13.45
CA ASN A 317 -39.75 -11.59 12.20
C ASN A 317 -40.57 -12.84 12.51
N GLN A 318 -41.74 -13.01 11.86
CA GLN A 318 -42.61 -14.16 12.08
C GLN A 318 -41.94 -15.49 11.69
N GLN A 319 -40.99 -15.46 10.78
CA GLN A 319 -40.25 -16.64 10.31
C GLN A 319 -38.95 -16.87 11.09
N ASP A 320 -38.65 -16.07 12.10
CA ASP A 320 -37.50 -16.36 12.97
C ASP A 320 -37.70 -17.70 13.68
N GLN A 321 -36.60 -18.42 13.93
CA GLN A 321 -36.55 -19.77 14.50
C GLN A 321 -36.99 -20.88 13.52
N THR A 322 -36.97 -20.62 12.19
CA THR A 322 -37.19 -21.67 11.20
C THR A 322 -35.99 -22.61 11.13
N PRO A 323 -36.19 -23.93 11.19
CA PRO A 323 -35.09 -24.91 11.02
C PRO A 323 -34.42 -24.76 9.68
N PHE A 324 -33.09 -24.70 9.69
CA PHE A 324 -32.26 -24.75 8.47
C PHE A 324 -31.05 -25.61 8.70
N GLY A 325 -30.40 -26.03 7.59
CA GLY A 325 -29.11 -26.70 7.65
C GLY A 325 -28.29 -26.52 6.38
N LEU A 326 -26.99 -26.55 6.56
CA LEU A 326 -25.98 -26.51 5.50
C LEU A 326 -25.19 -27.80 5.51
N ARG A 327 -24.82 -28.28 4.34
CA ARG A 327 -23.99 -29.47 4.16
C ARG A 327 -22.89 -29.20 3.16
N PHE A 328 -21.66 -29.30 3.64
CA PHE A 328 -20.42 -29.09 2.88
C PHE A 328 -19.72 -30.42 2.63
N ARG A 329 -19.08 -30.58 1.45
CA ARG A 329 -18.28 -31.74 1.11
C ARG A 329 -16.85 -31.32 0.84
N PHE A 330 -15.89 -32.11 1.31
CA PHE A 330 -14.48 -31.88 1.01
C PHE A 330 -13.71 -33.21 0.99
N GLN A 331 -12.53 -33.18 0.38
CA GLN A 331 -11.68 -34.35 0.19
C GLN A 331 -10.44 -34.28 1.09
N VAL A 332 -10.06 -35.44 1.64
CA VAL A 332 -8.81 -35.64 2.35
C VAL A 332 -8.04 -36.76 1.63
N LYS A 333 -6.86 -36.46 1.09
CA LYS A 333 -6.05 -37.44 0.32
C LYS A 333 -5.22 -38.34 1.21
N GLU A 334 -4.84 -37.89 2.40
CA GLU A 334 -4.03 -38.61 3.37
C GLU A 334 -4.50 -38.26 4.79
N ASP A 335 -4.45 -39.25 5.70
CA ASP A 335 -4.83 -39.05 7.10
C ASP A 335 -4.12 -37.86 7.74
N ILE A 336 -4.89 -36.96 8.37
CA ILE A 336 -4.37 -35.85 9.12
C ILE A 336 -4.27 -36.24 10.59
N GLU A 337 -3.04 -36.27 11.11
CA GLU A 337 -2.78 -36.74 12.48
C GLU A 337 -3.00 -35.68 13.55
N THR A 338 -2.99 -34.39 13.17
CA THR A 338 -3.18 -33.27 14.08
C THR A 338 -4.66 -32.91 14.20
N THR A 339 -5.02 -32.25 15.28
CA THR A 339 -6.38 -31.73 15.49
C THR A 339 -6.72 -30.67 14.46
N CYS A 340 -7.87 -30.82 13.81
CA CYS A 340 -8.43 -29.84 12.90
C CYS A 340 -9.69 -29.19 13.48
N PHE A 341 -10.00 -27.98 13.03
CA PHE A 341 -11.17 -27.25 13.49
C PHE A 341 -11.98 -26.77 12.30
N ALA A 342 -13.31 -26.78 12.44
CA ALA A 342 -14.17 -25.94 11.62
C ALA A 342 -14.29 -24.56 12.26
N VAL A 343 -14.14 -23.51 11.46
CA VAL A 343 -14.29 -22.11 11.90
C VAL A 343 -15.56 -21.56 11.30
N ILE A 344 -16.47 -21.14 12.16
CA ILE A 344 -17.83 -20.72 11.78
C ILE A 344 -18.18 -19.44 12.52
N GLU A 345 -18.64 -18.43 11.80
CA GLU A 345 -19.00 -17.14 12.39
C GLU A 345 -20.31 -17.24 13.19
N LYS A 346 -20.33 -16.63 14.40
CA LYS A 346 -21.50 -16.52 15.29
C LYS A 346 -22.29 -17.82 15.48
N SER A 347 -21.55 -18.92 15.62
CA SER A 347 -22.10 -20.30 15.54
C SER A 347 -22.47 -20.93 16.88
N GLU A 348 -22.52 -20.17 17.98
CA GLU A 348 -22.71 -20.73 19.33
C GLU A 348 -24.04 -21.48 19.51
N LYS A 349 -25.02 -21.22 18.65
CA LYS A 349 -26.34 -21.89 18.66
C LYS A 349 -26.47 -23.01 17.63
N PHE A 350 -25.40 -23.33 16.87
CA PHE A 350 -25.43 -24.34 15.84
C PHE A 350 -25.13 -25.72 16.40
N ILE A 351 -25.55 -26.74 15.68
CA ILE A 351 -25.13 -28.13 15.84
C ILE A 351 -24.24 -28.43 14.66
N VAL A 352 -22.97 -28.70 14.93
CA VAL A 352 -21.96 -28.98 13.90
C VAL A 352 -21.57 -30.44 14.01
N CYS A 353 -21.63 -31.17 12.89
CA CYS A 353 -21.22 -32.56 12.82
C CYS A 353 -20.34 -32.80 11.60
N LEU A 354 -19.31 -33.66 11.78
CA LEU A 354 -18.50 -34.21 10.69
C LEU A 354 -18.86 -35.70 10.54
N ASP A 355 -19.31 -36.09 9.35
CA ASP A 355 -19.73 -37.47 9.03
C ASP A 355 -20.75 -38.05 10.02
N GLY A 356 -21.60 -37.18 10.59
CA GLY A 356 -22.59 -37.54 11.58
C GLY A 356 -22.07 -37.53 13.03
N GLU A 357 -20.78 -37.44 13.27
CA GLU A 357 -20.20 -37.28 14.60
C GLU A 357 -20.14 -35.81 15.01
N LYS A 358 -20.59 -35.52 16.23
CA LYS A 358 -20.73 -34.13 16.72
C LYS A 358 -19.37 -33.50 17.00
N ALA A 359 -19.11 -32.36 16.37
CA ALA A 359 -17.98 -31.49 16.68
C ALA A 359 -18.16 -30.77 18.02
N LYS A 360 -17.06 -30.35 18.62
CA LYS A 360 -17.06 -29.70 19.94
C LYS A 360 -16.72 -28.22 19.81
N LEU A 361 -17.63 -27.35 20.22
CA LEU A 361 -17.36 -25.92 20.34
C LEU A 361 -16.29 -25.66 21.39
N THR A 362 -15.26 -24.91 21.04
CA THR A 362 -14.18 -24.49 21.93
C THR A 362 -14.39 -23.04 22.40
N ASN A 363 -13.57 -22.58 23.35
CA ASN A 363 -13.54 -21.17 23.76
C ASN A 363 -12.60 -20.32 22.88
N GLU A 364 -11.97 -20.94 21.88
CA GLU A 364 -11.02 -20.28 20.97
C GLU A 364 -11.72 -19.66 19.77
N PHE A 365 -11.04 -18.75 19.12
CA PHE A 365 -11.46 -18.12 17.88
C PHE A 365 -10.28 -18.08 16.89
N PHE A 366 -10.58 -17.86 15.62
CA PHE A 366 -9.59 -17.73 14.56
C PHE A 366 -9.69 -16.33 13.95
N MET A 367 -8.62 -15.56 13.98
CA MET A 367 -8.50 -14.17 13.47
C MET A 367 -9.45 -13.15 14.13
N ASP A 368 -10.73 -13.44 14.25
CA ASP A 368 -11.75 -12.56 14.85
C ASP A 368 -12.57 -13.29 15.90
N HIS A 369 -13.02 -12.59 16.94
CA HIS A 369 -13.82 -13.15 18.05
C HIS A 369 -15.14 -13.78 17.64
N SER A 370 -15.71 -13.34 16.49
CA SER A 370 -16.93 -13.94 15.93
C SER A 370 -16.69 -15.30 15.28
N MET A 371 -15.46 -15.58 14.84
CA MET A 371 -15.05 -16.79 14.13
C MET A 371 -14.71 -17.92 15.11
N LYS A 372 -15.73 -18.65 15.56
CA LYS A 372 -15.58 -19.70 16.59
C LYS A 372 -14.99 -20.98 16.05
N LYS A 373 -14.07 -21.58 16.82
CA LYS A 373 -13.45 -22.87 16.51
C LYS A 373 -14.28 -24.03 17.04
N TRP A 374 -14.59 -24.98 16.15
CA TRP A 374 -15.23 -26.27 16.48
C TRP A 374 -14.22 -27.39 16.24
N GLU A 375 -13.79 -28.06 17.30
CA GLU A 375 -12.89 -29.21 17.23
C GLU A 375 -13.59 -30.35 16.49
N LEU A 376 -12.98 -30.80 15.39
CA LEU A 376 -13.50 -31.85 14.54
C LEU A 376 -13.02 -33.23 14.99
N PRO A 377 -13.80 -34.31 14.75
CA PRO A 377 -13.29 -35.66 14.72
C PRO A 377 -12.08 -35.81 13.81
N LYS A 378 -11.30 -36.90 14.00
CA LYS A 378 -10.11 -37.17 13.18
C LYS A 378 -10.46 -37.21 11.69
N LEU A 379 -9.66 -36.55 10.88
CA LEU A 379 -9.79 -36.55 9.41
C LEU A 379 -8.94 -37.69 8.81
N SER A 380 -9.61 -38.74 8.36
CA SER A 380 -8.99 -39.85 7.62
C SER A 380 -9.02 -39.56 6.12
N ALA A 381 -8.27 -40.34 5.33
CA ALA A 381 -8.35 -40.25 3.87
C ALA A 381 -9.75 -40.63 3.37
N GLY A 382 -10.34 -39.79 2.51
CA GLY A 382 -11.67 -40.00 1.96
C GLY A 382 -12.46 -38.72 1.73
N GLU A 383 -13.71 -38.86 1.33
CA GLU A 383 -14.68 -37.76 1.31
C GLU A 383 -15.27 -37.53 2.71
N HIS A 384 -15.36 -36.30 3.14
CA HIS A 384 -15.97 -35.88 4.39
C HIS A 384 -17.15 -34.95 4.16
N VAL A 385 -18.10 -35.02 5.09
CA VAL A 385 -19.33 -34.21 5.07
C VAL A 385 -19.45 -33.45 6.38
N LEU A 386 -19.27 -32.14 6.32
CA LEU A 386 -19.57 -31.24 7.44
C LEU A 386 -21.02 -30.78 7.34
N THR A 387 -21.80 -30.96 8.39
CA THR A 387 -23.18 -30.47 8.50
C THR A 387 -23.31 -29.46 9.60
N ILE A 388 -24.11 -28.43 9.35
CA ILE A 388 -24.46 -27.37 10.30
C ILE A 388 -25.97 -27.26 10.33
N ASP A 389 -26.56 -27.51 11.48
CA ASP A 389 -27.98 -27.36 11.72
C ASP A 389 -28.24 -26.24 12.72
N GLY A 390 -29.29 -25.46 12.50
CA GLY A 390 -29.65 -24.35 13.38
C GLY A 390 -31.08 -23.85 13.17
N LEU A 391 -31.37 -22.72 13.83
CA LEU A 391 -32.63 -22.00 13.68
C LEU A 391 -32.31 -20.64 13.02
N TYR A 392 -32.83 -20.44 11.81
CA TYR A 392 -32.58 -19.22 11.03
C TYR A 392 -33.32 -18.03 11.66
N SER A 393 -32.68 -16.87 11.65
CA SER A 393 -33.30 -15.61 12.03
C SER A 393 -32.95 -14.51 11.01
N HIS A 394 -33.79 -13.48 10.95
CA HIS A 394 -33.57 -12.37 10.01
C HIS A 394 -32.26 -11.58 10.22
N GLU A 395 -31.72 -11.64 11.44
CA GLU A 395 -30.42 -11.02 11.77
C GLU A 395 -29.23 -11.87 11.35
N MET A 396 -29.45 -13.13 10.98
CA MET A 396 -28.40 -14.07 10.64
C MET A 396 -27.81 -13.80 9.25
N GLU A 397 -26.50 -13.90 9.16
CA GLU A 397 -25.73 -13.91 7.92
C GLU A 397 -24.98 -15.24 7.84
N LEU A 398 -25.11 -15.91 6.70
CA LEU A 398 -24.38 -17.15 6.43
C LEU A 398 -23.12 -16.79 5.63
N GLU A 399 -22.00 -17.17 6.18
CA GLU A 399 -20.67 -16.92 5.61
C GLU A 399 -19.99 -18.24 5.22
N ASP A 400 -18.94 -18.15 4.44
CA ASP A 400 -18.10 -19.29 4.11
C ASP A 400 -17.52 -19.93 5.38
N ILE A 401 -17.33 -21.24 5.34
CA ILE A 401 -16.80 -22.03 6.44
C ILE A 401 -15.34 -22.34 6.17
N PHE A 402 -14.52 -22.38 7.21
CA PHE A 402 -13.11 -22.69 7.09
C PHE A 402 -12.76 -23.97 7.86
N ILE A 403 -12.03 -24.88 7.22
CA ILE A 403 -11.34 -25.95 7.94
C ILE A 403 -9.90 -25.50 8.16
N ILE A 404 -9.43 -25.51 9.40
CA ILE A 404 -8.08 -25.09 9.76
C ILE A 404 -7.32 -26.20 10.49
N GLY A 405 -5.99 -26.21 10.30
CA GLY A 405 -5.12 -27.18 10.96
C GLY A 405 -3.72 -27.25 10.37
N ASP A 406 -2.98 -28.29 10.78
CA ASP A 406 -1.63 -28.58 10.28
C ASP A 406 -1.71 -29.57 9.11
N PHE A 407 -2.03 -29.06 7.96
CA PHE A 407 -2.17 -29.78 6.70
C PHE A 407 -1.73 -28.91 5.52
N ALA A 408 -1.54 -29.48 4.36
CA ALA A 408 -1.45 -28.79 3.09
C ALA A 408 -2.79 -28.89 2.33
N VAL A 409 -3.09 -27.89 1.50
CA VAL A 409 -4.24 -27.83 0.58
C VAL A 409 -3.69 -27.77 -0.83
N ASP A 410 -3.97 -28.78 -1.63
CA ASP A 410 -3.50 -28.82 -3.02
C ASP A 410 -4.40 -28.01 -3.99
N THR A 411 -4.05 -28.04 -5.26
CA THR A 411 -4.78 -27.31 -6.31
C THR A 411 -6.17 -27.87 -6.59
N ASP A 412 -6.46 -29.12 -6.18
CA ASP A 412 -7.80 -29.72 -6.25
C ASP A 412 -8.63 -29.38 -5.01
N ARG A 413 -8.08 -28.52 -4.12
CA ARG A 413 -8.67 -28.14 -2.84
C ARG A 413 -8.89 -29.33 -1.89
N ALA A 414 -8.05 -30.33 -1.98
CA ALA A 414 -8.06 -31.47 -1.07
C ALA A 414 -6.98 -31.32 0.01
N LEU A 415 -7.26 -31.82 1.21
CA LEU A 415 -6.31 -31.83 2.31
C LEU A 415 -5.26 -32.93 2.09
N THR A 416 -4.00 -32.57 2.35
CA THR A 416 -2.85 -33.48 2.32
C THR A 416 -1.96 -33.24 3.53
N LYS A 417 -0.95 -34.08 3.74
CA LYS A 417 0.02 -33.87 4.83
C LYS A 417 0.75 -32.55 4.71
N GLU A 418 1.03 -31.95 5.87
CA GLU A 418 1.86 -30.76 6.03
C GLU A 418 3.21 -30.89 5.31
N ARG A 419 3.69 -29.80 4.72
CA ARG A 419 5.00 -29.73 4.07
C ARG A 419 6.02 -29.07 4.99
N SER A 420 7.19 -29.67 5.12
CA SER A 420 8.33 -29.11 5.86
C SER A 420 9.27 -28.28 4.98
N THR A 421 9.09 -28.33 3.66
CA THR A 421 9.93 -27.63 2.69
C THR A 421 9.09 -27.06 1.55
N LEU A 422 9.52 -25.93 0.98
CA LEU A 422 8.97 -25.37 -0.25
C LEU A 422 10.07 -25.08 -1.27
N HIS A 423 9.70 -25.15 -2.53
CA HIS A 423 10.49 -24.58 -3.63
C HIS A 423 10.20 -23.09 -3.78
N PHE A 424 11.14 -22.36 -4.39
CA PHE A 424 10.86 -21.00 -4.83
C PHE A 424 9.72 -21.01 -5.84
N GLY A 425 8.89 -19.99 -5.80
CA GLY A 425 7.67 -19.86 -6.57
C GLY A 425 6.46 -19.57 -5.70
N ASP A 426 5.30 -19.58 -6.33
CA ASP A 426 4.02 -19.35 -5.67
C ASP A 426 3.67 -20.53 -4.73
N TRP A 427 3.49 -20.23 -3.45
CA TRP A 427 3.14 -21.25 -2.47
C TRP A 427 1.69 -21.72 -2.57
N THR A 428 0.80 -20.97 -3.27
CA THR A 428 -0.59 -21.42 -3.45
C THR A 428 -0.66 -22.75 -4.20
N SER A 429 0.25 -22.97 -5.14
CA SER A 429 0.39 -24.26 -5.86
C SER A 429 1.18 -25.33 -5.10
N GLN A 430 1.69 -25.00 -3.91
CA GLN A 430 2.57 -25.86 -3.14
C GLN A 430 1.98 -26.29 -1.78
N GLY A 431 0.67 -26.25 -1.64
CA GLY A 431 -0.01 -26.70 -0.42
C GLY A 431 -0.57 -25.59 0.47
N TYR A 432 -0.45 -24.32 0.05
CA TYR A 432 -0.90 -23.16 0.81
C TYR A 432 -1.91 -22.34 0.01
N TYR A 433 -2.90 -23.03 -0.55
CA TYR A 433 -3.88 -22.51 -1.50
C TYR A 433 -4.64 -21.30 -0.95
N HIS A 434 -5.18 -21.42 0.28
CA HIS A 434 -5.94 -20.36 0.94
C HIS A 434 -5.23 -19.75 2.16
N TYR A 435 -3.95 -20.03 2.33
CA TYR A 435 -3.19 -19.67 3.53
C TYR A 435 -3.10 -18.15 3.75
N PRO A 436 -3.55 -17.63 4.90
CA PRO A 436 -3.58 -16.19 5.16
C PRO A 436 -2.34 -15.65 5.87
N GLY A 437 -1.47 -16.54 6.37
CA GLY A 437 -0.36 -16.20 7.26
C GLY A 437 0.95 -15.90 6.55
N SER A 438 2.03 -16.07 7.32
CA SER A 438 3.41 -15.88 6.86
C SER A 438 4.16 -17.21 6.85
N ILE A 439 5.09 -17.36 5.90
CA ILE A 439 5.99 -18.52 5.84
C ILE A 439 7.42 -18.03 6.06
N VAL A 440 8.08 -18.63 7.04
CA VAL A 440 9.50 -18.40 7.32
C VAL A 440 10.30 -19.42 6.54
N TYR A 441 11.11 -18.94 5.58
CA TYR A 441 12.10 -19.73 4.84
C TYR A 441 13.43 -19.65 5.54
N LYS A 442 14.08 -20.80 5.77
CA LYS A 442 15.35 -20.88 6.48
C LYS A 442 16.46 -21.42 5.59
N PHE A 443 17.59 -20.75 5.60
CA PHE A 443 18.77 -21.07 4.81
C PHE A 443 20.01 -21.13 5.70
N ALA A 444 20.87 -22.13 5.46
CA ALA A 444 22.24 -22.16 5.98
C ALA A 444 23.16 -21.41 5.01
N VAL A 445 24.05 -20.60 5.54
CA VAL A 445 25.01 -19.80 4.77
C VAL A 445 26.41 -20.02 5.35
N PRO A 446 27.45 -20.11 4.50
CA PRO A 446 28.82 -20.32 4.93
C PRO A 446 29.32 -19.28 5.95
N PRO A 447 30.40 -19.58 6.68
CA PRO A 447 31.12 -18.59 7.48
C PRO A 447 31.59 -17.39 6.65
N LYS A 448 31.62 -16.21 7.25
CA LYS A 448 32.25 -15.01 6.66
C LYS A 448 33.72 -15.31 6.32
N GLU A 449 34.14 -15.05 5.08
CA GLU A 449 35.50 -15.41 4.64
C GLU A 449 36.57 -14.41 5.11
N LYS A 450 36.27 -13.11 5.02
CA LYS A 450 37.19 -12.03 5.40
C LYS A 450 36.44 -10.85 5.99
N GLU A 451 37.03 -10.20 6.96
CA GLU A 451 36.46 -9.04 7.64
C GLU A 451 36.38 -7.78 6.74
N GLU A 452 37.27 -7.68 5.75
CA GLU A 452 37.36 -6.54 4.85
C GLU A 452 36.30 -6.54 3.73
N HIS A 453 35.61 -7.67 3.52
CA HIS A 453 34.60 -7.79 2.47
C HIS A 453 33.22 -7.36 2.96
N ARG A 454 32.50 -6.67 2.09
CA ARG A 454 31.05 -6.42 2.26
C ARG A 454 30.25 -7.55 1.65
N TYR A 455 29.17 -7.91 2.31
CA TYR A 455 28.27 -8.99 1.87
C TYR A 455 26.90 -8.42 1.57
N ILE A 456 26.52 -8.39 0.29
CA ILE A 456 25.27 -7.81 -0.18
C ILE A 456 24.31 -8.92 -0.60
N LEU A 457 23.21 -9.05 0.14
CA LEU A 457 22.12 -9.95 -0.21
C LEU A 457 21.23 -9.30 -1.27
N ASP A 458 21.06 -9.96 -2.41
CA ASP A 458 20.10 -9.61 -3.45
C ASP A 458 18.90 -10.58 -3.37
N MET A 459 17.74 -10.05 -3.04
CA MET A 459 16.51 -10.82 -2.81
C MET A 459 15.86 -11.35 -4.08
N GLY A 460 16.30 -10.92 -5.26
CA GLY A 460 15.63 -11.29 -6.50
C GLY A 460 14.15 -10.86 -6.52
N LYS A 461 13.32 -11.65 -7.19
CA LYS A 461 11.87 -11.40 -7.27
C LYS A 461 11.13 -12.14 -6.15
N PHE A 462 10.14 -11.49 -5.58
CA PHE A 462 9.23 -12.10 -4.61
C PHE A 462 7.81 -11.50 -4.70
N GLU A 463 6.82 -12.24 -4.22
CA GLU A 463 5.45 -11.79 -4.04
C GLU A 463 5.09 -11.92 -2.56
N ALA A 464 4.91 -10.78 -1.90
CA ALA A 464 4.63 -10.69 -0.46
C ALA A 464 4.00 -9.34 -0.13
N THR A 465 3.36 -9.22 1.01
CA THR A 465 3.03 -7.92 1.59
C THR A 465 4.32 -7.23 2.04
N LEU A 466 5.17 -7.98 2.74
CA LEU A 466 6.54 -7.60 3.09
C LEU A 466 7.38 -8.86 3.37
N ILE A 467 8.69 -8.73 3.40
CA ILE A 467 9.61 -9.76 3.93
C ILE A 467 10.38 -9.18 5.10
N GLU A 468 10.36 -9.86 6.25
CA GLU A 468 11.31 -9.59 7.32
C GLU A 468 12.56 -10.44 7.09
N LEU A 469 13.71 -9.80 6.97
CA LEU A 469 15.02 -10.44 6.87
C LEU A 469 15.65 -10.54 8.25
N LYS A 470 16.00 -11.75 8.65
CA LYS A 470 16.82 -12.01 9.84
C LYS A 470 18.09 -12.75 9.46
N VAL A 471 19.20 -12.34 10.06
CA VAL A 471 20.49 -13.04 10.00
C VAL A 471 20.89 -13.41 11.42
N ASN A 472 21.17 -14.69 11.67
CA ASN A 472 21.55 -15.20 12.98
C ASN A 472 20.55 -14.78 14.08
N LYS A 473 19.24 -14.82 13.79
CA LYS A 473 18.12 -14.41 14.65
C LYS A 473 18.02 -12.91 14.92
N LYS A 474 18.91 -12.08 14.38
CA LYS A 474 18.81 -10.62 14.47
C LYS A 474 18.01 -10.09 13.29
N SER A 475 17.02 -9.23 13.54
CA SER A 475 16.31 -8.52 12.49
C SER A 475 17.24 -7.51 11.82
N VAL A 476 17.32 -7.57 10.49
CA VAL A 476 18.16 -6.69 9.67
C VAL A 476 17.32 -5.58 9.08
N THR A 477 16.24 -5.95 8.36
CA THR A 477 15.36 -4.99 7.71
C THR A 477 14.03 -5.63 7.30
N TYR A 478 13.12 -4.78 6.82
CA TYR A 478 11.87 -5.17 6.17
C TYR A 478 11.90 -4.74 4.70
N LEU A 479 11.52 -5.64 3.80
CA LEU A 479 11.51 -5.42 2.36
C LEU A 479 10.07 -5.42 1.85
N LEU A 480 9.70 -4.37 1.14
CA LEU A 480 8.44 -4.27 0.43
C LEU A 480 8.59 -4.79 -1.00
N LYS A 481 7.50 -5.20 -1.63
CA LYS A 481 7.50 -5.81 -2.97
C LYS A 481 8.28 -5.00 -4.01
N ASP A 482 8.16 -3.69 -3.97
CA ASP A 482 8.72 -2.77 -4.96
C ASP A 482 9.85 -1.88 -4.36
N SER A 483 10.42 -2.27 -3.21
CA SER A 483 11.52 -1.56 -2.54
C SER A 483 12.88 -2.19 -2.85
N ALA A 484 13.94 -1.58 -2.28
CA ALA A 484 15.31 -2.05 -2.36
C ALA A 484 15.45 -3.56 -2.14
N ARG A 485 15.97 -4.25 -3.15
CA ARG A 485 16.18 -5.70 -3.10
C ARG A 485 17.56 -6.10 -2.58
N LYS A 486 18.50 -5.15 -2.54
CA LYS A 486 19.88 -5.36 -2.11
C LYS A 486 20.06 -4.87 -0.69
N VAL A 487 20.51 -5.74 0.20
CA VAL A 487 20.70 -5.47 1.62
C VAL A 487 22.12 -5.79 2.04
N ASP A 488 22.79 -4.85 2.70
CA ASP A 488 24.08 -5.11 3.31
C ASP A 488 23.88 -5.91 4.60
N ILE A 489 24.42 -7.12 4.62
CA ILE A 489 24.33 -8.05 5.77
C ILE A 489 25.68 -8.27 6.46
N THR A 490 26.70 -7.48 6.11
CA THR A 490 28.10 -7.64 6.53
C THR A 490 28.26 -7.77 8.04
N ASP A 491 27.62 -6.87 8.82
CA ASP A 491 27.74 -6.80 10.28
C ASP A 491 26.96 -7.91 11.00
N TYR A 492 26.14 -8.66 10.29
CA TYR A 492 25.32 -9.73 10.84
C TYR A 492 25.91 -11.12 10.61
N LEU A 493 26.87 -11.25 9.66
CA LEU A 493 27.55 -12.50 9.38
C LEU A 493 28.68 -12.76 10.39
N LEU A 494 28.83 -14.02 10.75
CA LEU A 494 29.82 -14.53 11.68
C LEU A 494 30.86 -15.38 10.96
N ASP A 495 32.01 -15.61 11.60
CA ASP A 495 33.09 -16.50 11.16
C ASP A 495 32.79 -18.01 11.34
N ARG A 496 31.54 -18.34 11.57
CA ARG A 496 30.96 -19.68 11.65
C ARG A 496 29.76 -19.78 10.76
N GLU A 497 29.17 -20.97 10.67
CA GLU A 497 27.92 -21.17 9.90
C GLU A 497 26.84 -20.17 10.33
N ASN A 498 26.23 -19.53 9.34
CA ASN A 498 25.21 -18.50 9.52
C ASN A 498 23.83 -19.04 9.14
N THR A 499 22.81 -18.43 9.66
CA THR A 499 21.43 -18.71 9.32
C THR A 499 20.75 -17.44 8.80
N ILE A 500 20.14 -17.53 7.63
CA ILE A 500 19.23 -16.49 7.11
C ILE A 500 17.81 -17.00 7.20
N GLU A 501 16.93 -16.19 7.78
CA GLU A 501 15.50 -16.43 7.84
C GLU A 501 14.77 -15.30 7.10
N LEU A 502 13.92 -15.69 6.16
CA LEU A 502 13.08 -14.79 5.39
C LEU A 502 11.63 -15.07 5.77
N CYS A 503 11.03 -14.20 6.58
CA CYS A 503 9.62 -14.27 6.90
C CYS A 503 8.82 -13.57 5.80
N VAL A 504 8.30 -14.35 4.88
CA VAL A 504 7.47 -13.87 3.76
C VAL A 504 6.04 -13.71 4.26
N VAL A 505 5.59 -12.47 4.38
CA VAL A 505 4.27 -12.14 4.91
C VAL A 505 3.26 -12.13 3.77
N GLY A 506 2.25 -13.01 3.87
CA GLY A 506 1.10 -13.05 2.98
C GLY A 506 0.03 -12.02 3.33
N SER A 507 -1.17 -12.30 2.95
CA SER A 507 -2.36 -11.56 3.39
C SER A 507 -3.59 -12.47 3.41
N PRO A 508 -4.66 -12.09 4.11
CA PRO A 508 -5.91 -12.84 4.12
C PRO A 508 -6.68 -12.84 2.80
N ARG A 509 -6.14 -12.25 1.72
CA ARG A 509 -6.81 -12.14 0.42
C ARG A 509 -7.26 -13.49 -0.15
N ASN A 510 -6.43 -14.52 -0.02
CA ASN A 510 -6.76 -15.87 -0.51
C ASN A 510 -7.68 -16.64 0.43
N MET A 511 -7.92 -16.16 1.65
CA MET A 511 -8.84 -16.73 2.60
C MET A 511 -10.23 -16.08 2.55
N PHE A 512 -10.28 -14.75 2.42
CA PHE A 512 -11.56 -14.01 2.46
C PHE A 512 -12.08 -13.59 1.08
N GLY A 513 -11.33 -13.85 0.02
CA GLY A 513 -11.75 -13.51 -1.34
C GLY A 513 -11.55 -12.02 -1.71
N PRO A 514 -12.20 -11.58 -2.77
CA PRO A 514 -13.12 -12.30 -3.66
C PRO A 514 -12.43 -13.39 -4.48
N PHE A 515 -13.06 -14.57 -4.61
CA PHE A 515 -12.42 -15.74 -5.24
C PHE A 515 -12.64 -15.83 -6.75
N HIS A 516 -13.73 -15.28 -7.26
CA HIS A 516 -14.25 -15.54 -8.60
C HIS A 516 -14.30 -14.28 -9.49
N GLN A 517 -13.40 -13.33 -9.26
CA GLN A 517 -13.31 -12.11 -10.04
C GLN A 517 -11.98 -11.99 -10.76
N THR A 518 -12.02 -11.92 -12.11
CA THR A 518 -10.82 -11.76 -12.93
C THR A 518 -10.34 -10.32 -13.02
N TYR A 519 -11.13 -9.35 -12.53
CA TYR A 519 -10.77 -7.94 -12.56
C TYR A 519 -9.65 -7.64 -11.55
N THR A 520 -8.51 -7.18 -12.07
CA THR A 520 -7.31 -6.85 -11.29
C THR A 520 -7.01 -5.34 -11.25
N GLY A 521 -7.87 -4.53 -11.83
CA GLY A 521 -7.61 -3.09 -12.05
C GLY A 521 -7.90 -2.19 -10.85
N CYS A 522 -8.46 -2.71 -9.74
CA CYS A 522 -8.70 -1.93 -8.53
C CYS A 522 -7.59 -2.12 -7.50
N SER A 523 -7.15 -1.01 -6.94
CA SER A 523 -6.23 -1.01 -5.79
C SER A 523 -6.92 -1.42 -4.47
N ARG A 524 -8.24 -1.56 -4.46
CA ARG A 524 -9.05 -1.93 -3.29
C ARG A 524 -10.06 -3.00 -3.66
N ILE A 525 -10.38 -3.86 -2.70
CA ILE A 525 -11.49 -4.80 -2.77
C ILE A 525 -12.75 -4.07 -2.32
N SER A 526 -13.82 -4.22 -3.09
CA SER A 526 -15.15 -3.70 -2.80
C SER A 526 -16.12 -4.86 -2.59
N TRP A 527 -17.21 -4.64 -1.87
CA TRP A 527 -18.29 -5.61 -1.74
C TRP A 527 -18.85 -6.09 -3.09
N GLU A 528 -18.75 -5.27 -4.14
CA GLU A 528 -19.17 -5.63 -5.49
C GLU A 528 -18.33 -6.77 -6.09
N ASP A 529 -17.10 -6.94 -5.62
CA ASP A 529 -16.18 -7.97 -6.09
C ASP A 529 -16.53 -9.38 -5.58
N PHE A 530 -17.40 -9.49 -4.56
CA PHE A 530 -17.88 -10.77 -4.02
C PHE A 530 -19.08 -11.34 -4.78
N ARG A 531 -19.46 -10.75 -5.91
CA ARG A 531 -20.55 -11.26 -6.75
C ARG A 531 -20.12 -12.50 -7.51
N THR A 532 -21.03 -13.47 -7.57
CA THR A 532 -20.88 -14.70 -8.38
C THR A 532 -21.52 -14.55 -9.76
N THR A 533 -21.62 -13.31 -10.29
CA THR A 533 -22.21 -12.98 -11.59
C THR A 533 -21.53 -11.75 -12.18
N GLY A 534 -21.73 -11.52 -13.49
CA GLY A 534 -21.22 -10.35 -14.19
C GLY A 534 -20.04 -10.66 -15.12
N ARG A 535 -19.55 -9.65 -15.85
CA ARG A 535 -18.55 -9.82 -16.92
C ARG A 535 -17.16 -10.25 -16.42
N PHE A 536 -16.87 -10.06 -15.16
CA PHE A 536 -15.59 -10.42 -14.55
C PHE A 536 -15.66 -11.71 -13.74
N TYR A 537 -16.83 -12.34 -13.65
CA TYR A 537 -17.00 -13.59 -12.94
C TYR A 537 -16.34 -14.75 -13.69
N THR A 538 -15.68 -15.63 -12.94
CA THR A 538 -15.18 -16.93 -13.38
C THR A 538 -15.52 -17.99 -12.36
N SER A 539 -15.73 -19.25 -12.81
CA SER A 539 -15.86 -20.40 -11.90
C SER A 539 -14.53 -20.80 -11.25
N ASP A 540 -13.41 -20.37 -11.81
CA ASP A 540 -12.09 -20.67 -11.30
C ASP A 540 -11.73 -19.75 -10.12
N TYR A 541 -10.90 -20.26 -9.20
CA TYR A 541 -10.38 -19.44 -8.10
C TYR A 541 -9.29 -18.49 -8.57
N VAL A 542 -9.49 -17.21 -8.40
CA VAL A 542 -8.52 -16.16 -8.69
C VAL A 542 -7.75 -15.83 -7.42
N LEU A 543 -6.59 -16.45 -7.25
CA LEU A 543 -5.72 -16.27 -6.10
C LEU A 543 -4.63 -15.25 -6.37
N LYS A 544 -4.12 -14.64 -5.31
CA LYS A 544 -2.90 -13.83 -5.35
C LYS A 544 -1.69 -14.73 -5.08
N PRO A 545 -0.65 -14.64 -5.91
CA PRO A 545 0.59 -15.38 -5.65
C PRO A 545 1.32 -14.81 -4.43
N TYR A 546 1.97 -15.69 -3.67
CA TYR A 546 2.88 -15.33 -2.59
C TYR A 546 4.07 -16.26 -2.59
N GLY A 547 5.25 -15.77 -2.24
CA GLY A 547 6.47 -16.56 -2.10
C GLY A 547 7.71 -15.89 -2.67
N LEU A 548 8.82 -16.61 -2.61
CA LEU A 548 10.09 -16.22 -3.21
C LEU A 548 10.10 -16.65 -4.68
N MET A 549 10.03 -15.69 -5.63
CA MET A 549 9.79 -15.97 -7.05
C MET A 549 11.07 -16.07 -7.89
N GLY A 550 12.19 -15.66 -7.33
CA GLY A 550 13.48 -15.63 -8.03
C GLY A 550 14.64 -16.11 -7.18
N GLN A 551 15.79 -16.26 -7.83
CA GLN A 551 17.03 -16.64 -7.17
C GLN A 551 17.45 -15.55 -6.19
N ILE A 552 17.88 -15.93 -4.99
CA ILE A 552 18.45 -15.05 -3.98
C ILE A 552 19.95 -15.28 -3.96
N THR A 553 20.72 -14.22 -4.04
CA THR A 553 22.18 -14.31 -4.16
C THR A 553 22.86 -13.39 -3.14
N ILE A 554 23.92 -13.84 -2.52
CA ILE A 554 24.81 -13.02 -1.70
C ILE A 554 26.06 -12.77 -2.51
N PHE A 555 26.35 -11.49 -2.75
CA PHE A 555 27.56 -11.03 -3.41
C PHE A 555 28.59 -10.59 -2.38
N MET A 556 29.85 -10.77 -2.72
CA MET A 556 30.99 -10.29 -1.94
C MET A 556 31.63 -9.10 -2.66
N LYS A 557 31.75 -7.97 -1.99
CA LYS A 557 32.36 -6.74 -2.51
C LYS A 557 33.62 -6.37 -1.80
#